data_f37966efa0420c4cf514d6928b7c555e
#
_entry.id   f37966efa0420c4cf514d6928b7c555e
#
_cell.length_a   1.000
_cell.length_b   1.000
_cell.length_c   1.000
_cell.angle_alpha   90.00
_cell.angle_beta   90.00
_cell.angle_gamma   90.00
#
_symmetry.space_group_name_H-M   'P 1'
#
loop_
_entity.id
_entity.type
_entity.pdbx_description
1 polymer ?
#
loop_
_entity_poly.entity_id
_entity_poly.type
_entity_poly.pdbx_seq_one_letter_code
_entity_poly.pdbx_strand_id
1 'polypeptide(L)'
;MTLNYWWTITIETVKKPYSEVIIHLQLIEYYLKSCYALMHRGKVQKNFQKVEKMSMGKFIVNFKKLDFSDNNPYLNNEDYKYLRKVTQKRNFYVHKFFTEFLIAKNNNDNEILKKLYEDLQNDLKIMKDLYDSVLKFYNKISDVYERNDG
;
A
#
# COMPACT_ATOMS: atom_id res chain seq x y z
N MET A 1 15.63 -31.14 10.21
CA MET A 1 16.81 -30.30 10.10
C MET A 1 16.45 -29.00 9.42
N THR A 2 16.49 -27.92 10.13
CA THR A 2 16.25 -26.60 9.54
C THR A 2 17.53 -26.16 8.84
N LEU A 3 17.50 -26.13 7.52
CA LEU A 3 18.60 -25.59 6.75
C LEU A 3 18.57 -24.07 6.83
N ASN A 4 19.67 -23.47 7.26
CA ASN A 4 19.84 -22.03 7.25
C ASN A 4 20.18 -21.57 5.83
N TYR A 5 19.19 -21.03 5.14
CA TYR A 5 19.35 -20.58 3.75
C TYR A 5 19.75 -19.10 3.64
N TRP A 6 20.13 -18.46 4.74
CA TRP A 6 20.41 -17.01 4.72
C TRP A 6 21.52 -16.63 3.77
N TRP A 7 22.50 -17.52 3.61
CA TRP A 7 23.59 -17.31 2.67
C TRP A 7 23.13 -17.39 1.20
N THR A 8 21.94 -17.95 0.94
CA THR A 8 21.37 -18.02 -0.41
C THR A 8 20.47 -16.83 -0.73
N ILE A 9 20.20 -15.95 0.23
CA ILE A 9 19.38 -14.75 0.00
C ILE A 9 20.21 -13.73 -0.79
N THR A 10 19.84 -13.55 -2.05
CA THR A 10 20.50 -12.65 -2.98
C THR A 10 19.50 -11.59 -3.44
N ILE A 11 19.99 -10.59 -4.18
CA ILE A 11 19.11 -9.60 -4.84
C ILE A 11 18.07 -10.32 -5.70
N GLU A 12 18.46 -11.36 -6.43
CA GLU A 12 17.52 -12.11 -7.28
C GLU A 12 16.43 -12.80 -6.45
N THR A 13 16.77 -13.28 -5.24
CA THR A 13 15.81 -13.93 -4.34
C THR A 13 14.73 -12.95 -3.88
N VAL A 14 15.10 -11.71 -3.55
CA VAL A 14 14.17 -10.71 -3.00
C VAL A 14 13.46 -9.89 -4.07
N LYS A 15 14.00 -9.85 -5.28
CA LYS A 15 13.52 -8.96 -6.36
C LYS A 15 12.05 -9.20 -6.72
N LYS A 16 11.64 -10.46 -6.88
CA LYS A 16 10.27 -10.81 -7.23
C LYS A 16 9.28 -10.43 -6.13
N PRO A 17 9.44 -10.89 -4.86
CA PRO A 17 8.51 -10.50 -3.81
C PRO A 17 8.52 -9.00 -3.54
N TYR A 18 9.68 -8.33 -3.66
CA TYR A 18 9.76 -6.88 -3.54
C TYR A 18 8.91 -6.19 -4.61
N SER A 19 9.07 -6.61 -5.87
CA SER A 19 8.28 -6.04 -6.98
C SER A 19 6.79 -6.24 -6.77
N GLU A 20 6.39 -7.41 -6.28
CA GLU A 20 4.98 -7.69 -6.00
C GLU A 20 4.44 -6.81 -4.87
N VAL A 21 5.22 -6.55 -3.82
CA VAL A 21 4.83 -5.62 -2.75
C VAL A 21 4.61 -4.22 -3.32
N ILE A 22 5.54 -3.71 -4.12
CA ILE A 22 5.44 -2.37 -4.71
C ILE A 22 4.21 -2.27 -5.63
N ILE A 23 3.97 -3.28 -6.47
CA ILE A 23 2.81 -3.29 -7.37
C ILE A 23 1.52 -3.23 -6.56
N HIS A 24 1.39 -4.04 -5.50
CA HIS A 24 0.18 -4.05 -4.68
C HIS A 24 -0.01 -2.72 -3.95
N LEU A 25 1.07 -2.12 -3.43
CA LEU A 25 0.99 -0.80 -2.80
C LEU A 25 0.49 0.27 -3.78
N GLN A 26 0.99 0.24 -5.02
CA GLN A 26 0.56 1.19 -6.05
C GLN A 26 -0.90 0.97 -6.46
N LEU A 27 -1.34 -0.28 -6.57
CA LEU A 27 -2.74 -0.61 -6.87
C LEU A 27 -3.67 -0.18 -5.75
N ILE A 28 -3.30 -0.43 -4.50
CA ILE A 28 -4.07 0.02 -3.33
C ILE A 28 -4.23 1.55 -3.37
N GLU A 29 -3.15 2.26 -3.58
CA GLU A 29 -3.17 3.73 -3.69
C GLU A 29 -4.08 4.19 -4.81
N TYR A 30 -3.96 3.59 -5.99
CA TYR A 30 -4.77 3.93 -7.16
C TYR A 30 -6.26 3.75 -6.89
N TYR A 31 -6.66 2.61 -6.34
CA TYR A 31 -8.07 2.33 -6.08
C TYR A 31 -8.65 3.21 -4.97
N LEU A 32 -7.89 3.52 -3.93
CA LEU A 32 -8.33 4.45 -2.88
C LEU A 32 -8.48 5.86 -3.44
N LYS A 33 -7.57 6.32 -4.27
CA LYS A 33 -7.67 7.63 -4.92
C LYS A 33 -8.86 7.68 -5.89
N SER A 34 -9.16 6.56 -6.55
CA SER A 34 -10.35 6.44 -7.39
C SER A 34 -11.62 6.52 -6.57
N CYS A 35 -11.66 5.91 -5.38
CA CYS A 35 -12.79 6.05 -4.45
C CYS A 35 -12.97 7.52 -4.05
N TYR A 36 -11.90 8.21 -3.70
CA TYR A 36 -11.97 9.64 -3.38
C TYR A 36 -12.59 10.43 -4.52
N ALA A 37 -12.14 10.17 -5.75
CA ALA A 37 -12.63 10.88 -6.92
C ALA A 37 -14.13 10.69 -7.14
N LEU A 38 -14.63 9.46 -6.88
CA LEU A 38 -16.05 9.14 -7.00
C LEU A 38 -16.89 9.78 -5.88
N MET A 39 -16.37 9.77 -4.66
CA MET A 39 -17.09 10.27 -3.47
C MET A 39 -17.12 11.79 -3.39
N HIS A 40 -16.14 12.48 -3.93
CA HIS A 40 -16.06 13.94 -3.88
C HIS A 40 -16.99 14.55 -4.94
N ARG A 41 -17.56 15.70 -4.60
CA ARG A 41 -18.40 16.45 -5.54
C ARG A 41 -17.57 16.93 -6.73
N GLY A 42 -18.23 17.04 -7.89
CA GLY A 42 -17.59 17.53 -9.12
C GLY A 42 -17.25 16.41 -10.06
N LYS A 43 -16.46 16.73 -11.10
CA LYS A 43 -16.08 15.77 -12.12
C LYS A 43 -15.05 14.79 -11.58
N VAL A 44 -15.29 13.50 -11.79
CA VAL A 44 -14.44 12.41 -11.29
C VAL A 44 -13.00 12.60 -11.73
N GLN A 45 -12.77 12.89 -13.00
CA GLN A 45 -11.42 13.07 -13.54
C GLN A 45 -10.66 14.20 -12.84
N LYS A 46 -11.33 15.34 -12.61
CA LYS A 46 -10.71 16.48 -11.92
C LYS A 46 -10.41 16.14 -10.46
N ASN A 47 -11.33 15.43 -9.82
CA ASN A 47 -11.14 14.99 -8.43
C ASN A 47 -9.94 14.06 -8.31
N PHE A 48 -9.80 13.13 -9.25
CA PHE A 48 -8.65 12.22 -9.28
C PHE A 48 -7.34 12.98 -9.48
N GLN A 49 -7.32 13.95 -10.40
CA GLN A 49 -6.13 14.78 -10.67
C GLN A 49 -5.65 15.53 -9.43
N LYS A 50 -6.57 15.94 -8.54
CA LYS A 50 -6.22 16.63 -7.30
C LYS A 50 -5.41 15.77 -6.35
N VAL A 51 -5.66 14.47 -6.32
CA VAL A 51 -5.04 13.54 -5.37
C VAL A 51 -3.97 12.64 -5.99
N GLU A 52 -3.92 12.56 -7.32
CA GLU A 52 -3.04 11.65 -8.06
C GLU A 52 -1.58 11.78 -7.65
N LYS A 53 -1.08 13.00 -7.53
CA LYS A 53 0.33 13.28 -7.18
C LYS A 53 0.55 13.46 -5.69
N MET A 54 -0.51 13.36 -4.90
CA MET A 54 -0.42 13.53 -3.45
C MET A 54 0.28 12.32 -2.83
N SER A 55 1.14 12.57 -1.84
CA SER A 55 1.75 11.47 -1.07
C SER A 55 0.65 10.65 -0.40
N MET A 56 0.91 9.36 -0.17
CA MET A 56 -0.09 8.48 0.44
C MET A 56 -0.51 8.97 1.83
N GLY A 57 0.46 9.45 2.65
CA GLY A 57 0.14 9.97 3.98
C GLY A 57 -0.78 11.16 3.94
N LYS A 58 -0.50 12.11 3.05
CA LYS A 58 -1.33 13.30 2.87
C LYS A 58 -2.70 12.95 2.31
N PHE A 59 -2.74 12.01 1.37
CA PHE A 59 -3.98 11.53 0.78
C PHE A 59 -4.90 10.90 1.83
N ILE A 60 -4.37 10.04 2.70
CA ILE A 60 -5.17 9.37 3.73
C ILE A 60 -5.87 10.38 4.65
N VAL A 61 -5.18 11.47 5.02
CA VAL A 61 -5.79 12.54 5.82
C VAL A 61 -6.98 13.16 5.10
N ASN A 62 -6.83 13.48 3.81
CA ASN A 62 -7.90 14.07 3.01
C ASN A 62 -9.04 13.09 2.77
N PHE A 63 -8.72 11.83 2.52
CA PHE A 63 -9.70 10.77 2.33
C PHE A 63 -10.58 10.60 3.58
N LYS A 64 -9.95 10.58 4.76
CA LYS A 64 -10.68 10.46 6.03
C LYS A 64 -11.63 11.64 6.24
N LYS A 65 -11.19 12.86 5.94
CA LYS A 65 -12.05 14.04 6.05
C LYS A 65 -13.28 13.92 5.17
N LEU A 66 -13.11 13.48 3.93
CA LEU A 66 -14.22 13.29 3.01
C LEU A 66 -15.16 12.18 3.49
N ASP A 67 -14.62 11.05 3.90
CA ASP A 67 -15.40 9.90 4.36
C ASP A 67 -16.22 10.20 5.60
N PHE A 68 -15.71 11.05 6.50
CA PHE A 68 -16.41 11.44 7.73
C PHE A 68 -17.29 12.68 7.56
N SER A 69 -17.33 13.28 6.37
CA SER A 69 -18.01 14.57 6.17
C SER A 69 -19.54 14.52 6.33
N ASP A 70 -20.14 13.35 6.08
CA ASP A 70 -21.59 13.15 6.19
C ASP A 70 -22.00 12.41 7.47
N ASN A 71 -21.10 12.23 8.42
CA ASN A 71 -21.28 11.48 9.67
C ASN A 71 -21.66 10.00 9.45
N ASN A 72 -21.42 9.47 8.26
CA ASN A 72 -21.71 8.07 7.92
C ASN A 72 -20.52 7.48 7.13
N PRO A 73 -19.35 7.33 7.76
CA PRO A 73 -18.14 6.89 7.06
C PRO A 73 -18.24 5.43 6.63
N TYR A 74 -17.64 5.11 5.48
CA TYR A 74 -17.51 3.75 5.00
C TYR A 74 -16.41 2.98 5.74
N LEU A 75 -15.36 3.69 6.14
CA LEU A 75 -14.24 3.10 6.89
C LEU A 75 -14.25 3.63 8.33
N ASN A 76 -13.86 2.77 9.27
CA ASN A 76 -13.79 3.16 10.68
C ASN A 76 -12.38 3.65 11.06
N ASN A 77 -12.20 4.07 12.31
CA ASN A 77 -10.90 4.56 12.79
C ASN A 77 -9.80 3.49 12.73
N GLU A 78 -10.13 2.23 12.95
CA GLU A 78 -9.17 1.13 12.86
C GLU A 78 -8.69 0.92 11.44
N ASP A 79 -9.58 1.06 10.44
CA ASP A 79 -9.21 0.99 9.04
C ASP A 79 -8.21 2.08 8.68
N TYR A 80 -8.43 3.31 9.13
CA TYR A 80 -7.52 4.43 8.89
C TYR A 80 -6.18 4.26 9.59
N LYS A 81 -6.20 3.70 10.79
CA LYS A 81 -4.98 3.34 11.51
C LYS A 81 -4.14 2.34 10.72
N TYR A 82 -4.81 1.34 10.15
CA TYR A 82 -4.17 0.33 9.31
C TYR A 82 -3.59 0.94 8.03
N LEU A 83 -4.33 1.82 7.38
CA LEU A 83 -3.85 2.52 6.18
C LEU A 83 -2.61 3.38 6.47
N ARG A 84 -2.53 3.97 7.66
CA ARG A 84 -1.32 4.70 8.06
C ARG A 84 -0.11 3.77 8.21
N LYS A 85 -0.31 2.57 8.76
CA LYS A 85 0.75 1.55 8.82
C LYS A 85 1.21 1.14 7.42
N VAL A 86 0.29 0.98 6.50
CA VAL A 86 0.59 0.68 5.09
C VAL A 86 1.43 1.79 4.47
N THR A 87 1.12 3.04 4.76
CA THR A 87 1.90 4.20 4.31
C THR A 87 3.34 4.13 4.81
N GLN A 88 3.54 3.76 6.07
CA GLN A 88 4.89 3.59 6.64
C GLN A 88 5.65 2.46 5.95
N LYS A 89 4.97 1.34 5.67
CA LYS A 89 5.55 0.23 4.93
C LYS A 89 5.96 0.65 3.51
N ARG A 90 5.10 1.41 2.82
CA ARG A 90 5.41 1.95 1.51
C ARG A 90 6.71 2.77 1.53
N ASN A 91 6.82 3.67 2.50
CA ASN A 91 8.01 4.51 2.63
C ASN A 91 9.26 3.67 2.86
N PHE A 92 9.16 2.64 3.70
CA PHE A 92 10.27 1.72 3.93
C PHE A 92 10.70 1.01 2.65
N TYR A 93 9.77 0.39 1.92
CA TYR A 93 10.11 -0.36 0.71
C TYR A 93 10.62 0.53 -0.42
N VAL A 94 10.06 1.73 -0.57
CA VAL A 94 10.49 2.65 -1.63
C VAL A 94 11.86 3.26 -1.34
N HIS A 95 12.14 3.58 -0.07
CA HIS A 95 13.32 4.40 0.25
C HIS A 95 14.43 3.69 1.01
N LYS A 96 14.15 2.60 1.72
CA LYS A 96 15.10 2.03 2.68
C LYS A 96 15.44 0.55 2.46
N PHE A 97 14.52 -0.23 1.90
CA PHE A 97 14.65 -1.69 1.88
C PHE A 97 15.97 -2.14 1.24
N PHE A 98 16.24 -1.72 0.01
CA PHE A 98 17.45 -2.18 -0.68
C PHE A 98 18.73 -1.64 -0.08
N THR A 99 18.71 -0.43 0.49
CA THR A 99 19.86 0.11 1.20
C THR A 99 20.21 -0.78 2.40
N GLU A 100 19.21 -1.11 3.22
CA GLU A 100 19.42 -1.98 4.38
C GLU A 100 19.84 -3.40 3.95
N PHE A 101 19.23 -3.90 2.88
CA PHE A 101 19.57 -5.20 2.32
C PHE A 101 21.03 -5.25 1.87
N LEU A 102 21.49 -4.26 1.11
CA LEU A 102 22.86 -4.19 0.59
C LEU A 102 23.88 -4.03 1.72
N ILE A 103 23.58 -3.22 2.72
CA ILE A 103 24.45 -3.06 3.90
C ILE A 103 24.59 -4.40 4.62
N ALA A 104 23.49 -5.10 4.86
CA ALA A 104 23.52 -6.40 5.51
C ALA A 104 24.29 -7.43 4.70
N LYS A 105 24.16 -7.43 3.36
CA LYS A 105 24.92 -8.31 2.46
C LYS A 105 26.41 -8.03 2.55
N ASN A 106 26.80 -6.76 2.50
CA ASN A 106 28.22 -6.38 2.55
C ASN A 106 28.86 -6.73 3.89
N ASN A 107 28.08 -6.69 4.97
CA ASN A 107 28.57 -7.01 6.33
C ASN A 107 28.39 -8.48 6.69
N ASN A 108 27.89 -9.31 5.79
CA ASN A 108 27.55 -10.72 6.05
C ASN A 108 26.64 -10.87 7.28
N ASP A 109 25.71 -9.92 7.46
CA ASP A 109 24.77 -9.93 8.59
C ASP A 109 23.55 -10.80 8.25
N ASN A 110 23.71 -12.10 8.49
CA ASN A 110 22.69 -13.07 8.13
C ASN A 110 21.41 -12.94 8.94
N GLU A 111 21.47 -12.42 10.17
CA GLU A 111 20.27 -12.20 10.98
C GLU A 111 19.40 -11.10 10.39
N ILE A 112 20.02 -9.99 9.97
CA ILE A 112 19.29 -8.88 9.34
C ILE A 112 18.73 -9.33 7.99
N LEU A 113 19.51 -10.06 7.19
CA LEU A 113 19.04 -10.59 5.89
C LEU A 113 17.83 -11.49 6.07
N LYS A 114 17.89 -12.39 7.04
CA LYS A 114 16.77 -13.27 7.37
C LYS A 114 15.52 -12.48 7.72
N LYS A 115 15.67 -11.51 8.62
CA LYS A 115 14.54 -10.67 9.06
C LYS A 115 13.95 -9.89 7.90
N LEU A 116 14.77 -9.25 7.08
CA LEU A 116 14.30 -8.49 5.93
C LEU A 116 13.52 -9.39 4.96
N TYR A 117 14.01 -10.59 4.71
CA TYR A 117 13.34 -11.52 3.79
C TYR A 117 12.03 -12.06 4.36
N GLU A 118 12.02 -12.46 5.63
CA GLU A 118 10.80 -12.92 6.29
C GLU A 118 9.74 -11.82 6.36
N ASP A 119 10.14 -10.61 6.73
CA ASP A 119 9.24 -9.45 6.78
C ASP A 119 8.68 -9.15 5.39
N LEU A 120 9.52 -9.24 4.35
CA LEU A 120 9.09 -9.01 2.98
C LEU A 120 8.00 -10.01 2.55
N GLN A 121 8.18 -11.29 2.86
CA GLN A 121 7.19 -12.33 2.54
C GLN A 121 5.90 -12.13 3.32
N ASN A 122 5.98 -11.78 4.60
CA ASN A 122 4.80 -11.49 5.41
C ASN A 122 4.07 -10.24 4.91
N ASP A 123 4.81 -9.19 4.57
CA ASP A 123 4.22 -7.95 4.04
C ASP A 123 3.56 -8.19 2.70
N LEU A 124 4.14 -9.03 1.84
CA LEU A 124 3.52 -9.38 0.57
C LEU A 124 2.15 -10.04 0.78
N LYS A 125 2.07 -10.97 1.71
CA LYS A 125 0.80 -11.62 2.05
C LYS A 125 -0.24 -10.61 2.54
N ILE A 126 0.18 -9.73 3.44
CA ILE A 126 -0.68 -8.67 3.98
C ILE A 126 -1.15 -7.74 2.86
N MET A 127 -0.26 -7.37 1.93
CA MET A 127 -0.60 -6.47 0.82
C MET A 127 -1.58 -7.12 -0.15
N LYS A 128 -1.46 -8.42 -0.41
CA LYS A 128 -2.41 -9.15 -1.25
C LYS A 128 -3.81 -9.15 -0.63
N ASP A 129 -3.89 -9.43 0.66
CA ASP A 129 -5.18 -9.43 1.38
C ASP A 129 -5.79 -8.04 1.42
N LEU A 130 -4.98 -7.02 1.66
CA LEU A 130 -5.43 -5.63 1.67
C LEU A 130 -5.91 -5.20 0.28
N TYR A 131 -5.19 -5.57 -0.76
CA TYR A 131 -5.59 -5.27 -2.13
C TYR A 131 -6.99 -5.85 -2.43
N ASP A 132 -7.25 -7.09 -2.05
CA ASP A 132 -8.55 -7.71 -2.24
C ASP A 132 -9.65 -6.93 -1.51
N SER A 133 -9.39 -6.50 -0.28
CA SER A 133 -10.33 -5.70 0.51
C SER A 133 -10.59 -4.34 -0.12
N VAL A 134 -9.54 -3.68 -0.58
CA VAL A 134 -9.65 -2.37 -1.23
C VAL A 134 -10.41 -2.48 -2.55
N LEU A 135 -10.18 -3.54 -3.31
CA LEU A 135 -10.90 -3.77 -4.56
C LEU A 135 -12.40 -3.98 -4.32
N LYS A 136 -12.76 -4.73 -3.29
CA LYS A 136 -14.17 -4.89 -2.89
C LYS A 136 -14.79 -3.56 -2.48
N PHE A 137 -14.04 -2.77 -1.71
CA PHE A 137 -14.47 -1.43 -1.32
C PHE A 137 -14.67 -0.52 -2.53
N TYR A 138 -13.72 -0.53 -3.46
CA TYR A 138 -13.83 0.23 -4.70
C TYR A 138 -15.07 -0.15 -5.50
N ASN A 139 -15.34 -1.44 -5.64
CA ASN A 139 -16.52 -1.92 -6.38
C ASN A 139 -17.81 -1.44 -5.71
N LYS A 140 -17.86 -1.45 -4.38
CA LYS A 140 -19.02 -0.93 -3.62
C LYS A 140 -19.21 0.57 -3.85
N ILE A 141 -18.12 1.34 -3.76
CA ILE A 141 -18.17 2.79 -3.99
C ILE A 141 -18.54 3.11 -5.42
N SER A 142 -18.01 2.37 -6.38
CA SER A 142 -18.34 2.54 -7.78
C SER A 142 -19.84 2.32 -8.03
N ASP A 143 -20.44 1.30 -7.42
CA ASP A 143 -21.88 1.04 -7.55
C ASP A 143 -22.72 2.17 -6.94
N VAL A 144 -22.31 2.70 -5.79
CA VAL A 144 -23.05 3.76 -5.09
C VAL A 144 -22.92 5.11 -5.81
N TYR A 145 -21.74 5.42 -6.33
CA TYR A 145 -21.42 6.72 -6.93
C TYR A 145 -21.23 6.65 -8.44
N GLU A 146 -21.91 5.71 -9.11
CA GLU A 146 -21.84 5.61 -10.56
C GLU A 146 -22.22 6.94 -11.19
N ARG A 147 -21.30 7.53 -11.97
CA ARG A 147 -21.50 8.83 -12.61
C ARG A 147 -21.01 8.81 -14.04
N ASN A 148 -21.77 9.42 -14.90
CA ASN A 148 -21.38 9.70 -16.29
C ASN A 148 -20.87 11.14 -16.39
N ASP A 149 -19.65 11.38 -15.91
CA ASP A 149 -19.00 12.70 -15.99
C ASP A 149 -18.25 12.89 -17.31
N GLY A 150 -18.71 12.23 -18.33
CA GLY A 150 -18.12 12.13 -19.64
C GLY A 150 -17.34 13.27 -20.17
#